data_128afdd73b84c52d1ccd1168f2d62591
#
_entry.id   128afdd73b84c52d1ccd1168f2d62591
#
_cell.length_a   1.000
_cell.length_b   1.000
_cell.length_c   1.000
_cell.angle_alpha   90.00
_cell.angle_beta   90.00
_cell.angle_gamma   90.00
#
_symmetry.space_group_name_H-M   'P 1'
#
loop_
_entity.id
_entity.type
_entity.pdbx_description
1 polymer ?
#
loop_
_entity_poly.entity_id
_entity_poly.type
_entity_poly.pdbx_seq_one_letter_code
_entity_poly.pdbx_strand_id
1 'polypeptide(L)'
;MNGRMGCAAGGHGAAAGVGAAAGGVSLIGAPTDVGAGSRGASMGPEALRVAGLAALLRTQGVEVRDIGDVRGPANPERGPIDGYRHLAEVTQWCQGVHEAVYGELHEGRLPILLGGDHSLSIGSLSAVARHCRKRGRDLKVLWLDAHADFNTRVLTPSGNLHGMPVACLCGFGPQVLIELSGQNPAIRPQDIRQIGIRSVDAGEKRLVHDVGLEVFDMRHVDETGMRQTLAAALSGLRPDTHLHVSFDVDFLDPDIAPGVATTVAGGPSYREAQLCMEMIADTGRLSSLDIMELNPALDVRNRTAQVAVDLVTSLFGKSTLMRRERQQAQALRRAV
;
A
#
# COMPACT_ATOMS: atom_id res chain seq x y z
N MET A 1 -40.73 -47.88 -1.53
CA MET A 1 -39.60 -47.65 -0.59
C MET A 1 -38.63 -46.73 -1.29
N ASN A 2 -38.78 -45.43 -1.05
CA ASN A 2 -37.94 -44.37 -1.66
C ASN A 2 -36.93 -43.88 -0.61
N GLY A 3 -35.67 -44.26 -0.78
CA GLY A 3 -34.56 -43.74 -0.02
C GLY A 3 -34.10 -42.40 -0.60
N ARG A 4 -34.31 -41.30 0.12
CA ARG A 4 -33.67 -39.98 -0.17
C ARG A 4 -32.25 -40.00 0.35
N MET A 5 -31.28 -39.94 -0.55
CA MET A 5 -29.88 -39.55 -0.21
C MET A 5 -29.84 -38.06 0.03
N GLY A 6 -29.55 -37.65 1.24
CA GLY A 6 -29.25 -36.27 1.62
C GLY A 6 -27.83 -35.92 1.22
N CYS A 7 -27.64 -34.94 0.32
CA CYS A 7 -26.36 -34.30 0.09
C CYS A 7 -26.03 -33.43 1.29
N ALA A 8 -25.01 -33.81 2.05
CA ALA A 8 -24.40 -32.96 3.04
C ALA A 8 -23.59 -31.84 2.31
N ALA A 9 -23.98 -30.57 2.54
CA ALA A 9 -23.25 -29.42 2.09
C ALA A 9 -21.92 -29.37 2.86
N GLY A 10 -20.81 -29.66 2.17
CA GLY A 10 -19.46 -29.50 2.67
C GLY A 10 -19.18 -28.04 2.97
N GLY A 11 -18.95 -27.73 4.24
CA GLY A 11 -18.50 -26.41 4.68
C GLY A 11 -17.19 -26.06 3.98
N HIS A 12 -17.17 -24.95 3.25
CA HIS A 12 -15.95 -24.38 2.69
C HIS A 12 -15.10 -23.91 3.86
N GLY A 13 -13.97 -24.56 4.11
CA GLY A 13 -12.97 -24.12 5.06
C GLY A 13 -12.47 -22.75 4.62
N ALA A 14 -12.64 -21.75 5.47
CA ALA A 14 -12.08 -20.41 5.27
C ALA A 14 -10.57 -20.50 5.05
N ALA A 15 -10.08 -19.95 3.97
CA ALA A 15 -8.65 -19.83 3.69
C ALA A 15 -8.00 -19.02 4.81
N ALA A 16 -7.06 -19.64 5.55
CA ALA A 16 -6.19 -18.96 6.51
C ALA A 16 -5.14 -18.14 5.72
N GLY A 17 -5.50 -16.92 5.33
CA GLY A 17 -4.65 -16.11 4.45
C GLY A 17 -4.61 -14.62 4.75
N VAL A 18 -5.56 -14.11 5.49
CA VAL A 18 -5.53 -12.71 6.00
C VAL A 18 -5.76 -12.81 7.49
N GLY A 19 -4.89 -12.15 8.27
CA GLY A 19 -5.21 -11.95 9.68
C GLY A 19 -6.57 -11.29 9.72
N ALA A 20 -7.61 -12.11 9.97
CA ALA A 20 -8.98 -11.67 9.90
C ALA A 20 -9.13 -10.47 10.84
N ALA A 21 -9.10 -9.26 10.28
CA ALA A 21 -9.77 -8.15 10.93
C ALA A 21 -11.21 -8.66 11.12
N ALA A 22 -11.61 -8.86 12.36
CA ALA A 22 -12.92 -9.44 12.70
C ALA A 22 -14.07 -8.64 12.05
N GLY A 23 -13.79 -7.45 11.51
CA GLY A 23 -14.69 -6.52 10.88
C GLY A 23 -14.65 -6.47 9.35
N GLY A 24 -13.83 -7.29 8.65
CA GLY A 24 -13.69 -7.24 7.17
C GLY A 24 -12.86 -6.05 6.66
N VAL A 25 -13.00 -5.73 5.36
CA VAL A 25 -12.26 -4.69 4.64
C VAL A 25 -13.17 -3.49 4.39
N SER A 26 -12.61 -2.27 4.47
CA SER A 26 -13.27 -1.05 4.02
C SER A 26 -12.49 -0.37 2.90
N LEU A 27 -13.14 -0.09 1.77
CA LEU A 27 -12.57 0.70 0.67
C LEU A 27 -12.84 2.17 0.90
N ILE A 28 -11.83 3.00 0.81
CA ILE A 28 -11.87 4.46 1.03
C ILE A 28 -11.26 5.11 -0.20
N GLY A 29 -12.06 5.84 -0.99
CA GLY A 29 -11.51 6.58 -2.12
C GLY A 29 -10.98 7.96 -1.71
N ALA A 30 -9.87 8.39 -2.33
CA ALA A 30 -9.34 9.74 -2.18
C ALA A 30 -8.94 10.30 -3.56
N PRO A 31 -9.92 10.80 -4.35
CA PRO A 31 -9.77 11.17 -5.75
C PRO A 31 -9.09 12.53 -5.91
N THR A 32 -7.77 12.60 -5.71
CA THR A 32 -7.00 13.84 -5.89
C THR A 32 -5.62 13.61 -6.49
N ASP A 33 -5.11 14.64 -7.15
CA ASP A 33 -3.76 14.73 -7.69
C ASP A 33 -3.09 16.05 -7.29
N VAL A 34 -3.52 16.63 -6.17
CA VAL A 34 -3.06 17.97 -5.75
C VAL A 34 -1.60 17.98 -5.31
N GLY A 35 -1.05 16.86 -4.84
CA GLY A 35 0.35 16.71 -4.43
C GLY A 35 1.29 16.40 -5.58
N ALA A 36 0.75 16.04 -6.76
CA ALA A 36 1.52 15.69 -7.94
C ALA A 36 1.71 16.86 -8.91
N GLY A 37 2.67 16.72 -9.83
CA GLY A 37 2.88 17.65 -10.94
C GLY A 37 2.02 17.36 -12.17
N SER A 38 1.49 16.15 -12.28
CA SER A 38 0.66 15.67 -13.39
C SER A 38 -0.77 15.40 -12.94
N ARG A 39 -1.73 15.69 -13.83
CA ARG A 39 -3.14 15.40 -13.57
C ARG A 39 -3.50 13.97 -13.96
N GLY A 40 -4.52 13.42 -13.33
CA GLY A 40 -5.17 12.15 -13.70
C GLY A 40 -5.20 11.09 -12.62
N ALA A 41 -4.30 11.09 -11.63
CA ALA A 41 -4.36 10.16 -10.51
C ALA A 41 -5.66 10.30 -9.68
N SER A 42 -6.32 11.46 -9.74
CA SER A 42 -7.65 11.68 -9.16
C SER A 42 -8.74 10.75 -9.69
N MET A 43 -8.55 10.10 -10.85
CA MET A 43 -9.46 9.09 -11.39
C MET A 43 -9.16 7.66 -10.88
N GLY A 44 -8.05 7.48 -10.16
CA GLY A 44 -7.58 6.18 -9.68
C GLY A 44 -8.60 5.39 -8.85
N PRO A 45 -9.27 5.99 -7.84
CA PRO A 45 -10.25 5.29 -7.03
C PRO A 45 -11.37 4.65 -7.84
N GLU A 46 -11.95 5.38 -8.80
CA GLU A 46 -13.02 4.86 -9.64
C GLU A 46 -12.51 3.80 -10.63
N ALA A 47 -11.30 3.97 -11.16
CA ALA A 47 -10.70 2.99 -12.05
C ALA A 47 -10.47 1.64 -11.36
N LEU A 48 -10.08 1.62 -10.08
CA LEU A 48 -9.94 0.42 -9.26
C LEU A 48 -11.31 -0.23 -8.97
N ARG A 49 -12.36 0.57 -8.75
CA ARG A 49 -13.74 0.08 -8.60
C ARG A 49 -14.25 -0.57 -9.88
N VAL A 50 -14.04 0.10 -11.02
CA VAL A 50 -14.40 -0.43 -12.36
C VAL A 50 -13.63 -1.70 -12.69
N ALA A 51 -12.35 -1.82 -12.25
CA ALA A 51 -11.57 -3.05 -12.36
C ALA A 51 -12.08 -4.19 -11.46
N GLY A 52 -13.07 -3.92 -10.59
CA GLY A 52 -13.78 -4.95 -9.84
C GLY A 52 -13.15 -5.35 -8.50
N LEU A 53 -12.34 -4.49 -7.88
CA LEU A 53 -11.63 -4.78 -6.63
C LEU A 53 -12.55 -5.38 -5.55
N ALA A 54 -13.68 -4.72 -5.27
CA ALA A 54 -14.61 -5.20 -4.25
C ALA A 54 -15.19 -6.59 -4.57
N ALA A 55 -15.53 -6.84 -5.83
CA ALA A 55 -16.07 -8.13 -6.27
C ALA A 55 -15.03 -9.25 -6.14
N LEU A 56 -13.79 -9.00 -6.56
CA LEU A 56 -12.70 -9.96 -6.48
C LEU A 56 -12.32 -10.28 -5.03
N LEU A 57 -12.27 -9.31 -4.13
CA LEU A 57 -12.03 -9.54 -2.70
C LEU A 57 -13.16 -10.41 -2.09
N ARG A 58 -14.41 -10.18 -2.45
CA ARG A 58 -15.54 -11.02 -2.00
C ARG A 58 -15.40 -12.48 -2.49
N THR A 59 -14.84 -12.73 -3.68
CA THR A 59 -14.56 -14.10 -4.12
C THR A 59 -13.53 -14.83 -3.28
N GLN A 60 -12.68 -14.09 -2.55
CA GLN A 60 -11.74 -14.65 -1.57
C GLN A 60 -12.38 -14.83 -0.17
N GLY A 61 -13.67 -14.63 -0.04
CA GLY A 61 -14.39 -14.74 1.24
C GLY A 61 -14.25 -13.53 2.15
N VAL A 62 -13.75 -12.39 1.63
CA VAL A 62 -13.58 -11.16 2.39
C VAL A 62 -14.89 -10.36 2.41
N GLU A 63 -15.34 -9.95 3.58
CA GLU A 63 -16.43 -8.98 3.69
C GLU A 63 -15.91 -7.59 3.28
N VAL A 64 -16.53 -6.95 2.31
CA VAL A 64 -16.10 -5.66 1.76
C VAL A 64 -17.20 -4.62 1.89
N ARG A 65 -16.88 -3.51 2.56
CA ARG A 65 -17.67 -2.27 2.61
C ARG A 65 -16.96 -1.19 1.81
N ASP A 66 -17.61 -0.58 0.84
CA ASP A 66 -17.12 0.63 0.16
C ASP A 66 -17.79 1.83 0.85
N ILE A 67 -17.00 2.70 1.47
CA ILE A 67 -17.51 3.88 2.18
C ILE A 67 -17.55 5.13 1.29
N GLY A 68 -17.18 4.98 0.00
CA GLY A 68 -17.15 6.08 -0.96
C GLY A 68 -15.85 6.88 -0.87
N ASP A 69 -15.95 8.14 -1.30
CA ASP A 69 -14.81 9.03 -1.43
C ASP A 69 -14.76 10.08 -0.33
N VAL A 70 -13.55 10.29 0.19
CA VAL A 70 -13.21 11.48 0.98
C VAL A 70 -13.34 12.72 0.10
N ARG A 71 -13.78 13.81 0.70
CA ARG A 71 -13.89 15.11 0.01
C ARG A 71 -12.76 16.04 0.44
N GLY A 72 -12.24 16.79 -0.51
CA GLY A 72 -11.19 17.77 -0.27
C GLY A 72 -11.22 18.88 -1.31
N PRO A 73 -10.32 19.86 -1.21
CA PRO A 73 -10.25 20.98 -2.13
C PRO A 73 -9.85 20.53 -3.53
N ALA A 74 -10.31 21.28 -4.53
CA ALA A 74 -9.90 21.12 -5.92
C ALA A 74 -8.40 21.46 -6.08
N ASN A 75 -7.76 20.90 -7.12
CA ASN A 75 -6.39 21.26 -7.47
C ASN A 75 -6.35 22.72 -7.95
N PRO A 76 -5.59 23.61 -7.28
CA PRO A 76 -5.54 25.04 -7.61
C PRO A 76 -4.62 25.35 -8.80
N GLU A 77 -3.90 24.37 -9.35
CA GLU A 77 -2.99 24.49 -10.50
C GLU A 77 -1.96 25.62 -10.38
N ARG A 78 -1.43 25.82 -9.15
CA ARG A 78 -0.41 26.83 -8.84
C ARG A 78 0.98 26.21 -8.76
N GLY A 79 2.01 27.04 -8.99
CA GLY A 79 3.40 26.67 -8.70
C GLY A 79 3.67 26.48 -7.21
N PRO A 80 4.82 25.88 -6.86
CA PRO A 80 5.21 25.69 -5.46
C PRO A 80 5.46 27.03 -4.76
N ILE A 81 5.12 27.08 -3.47
CA ILE A 81 5.38 28.20 -2.56
C ILE A 81 6.24 27.65 -1.42
N ASP A 82 7.36 28.32 -1.13
CA ASP A 82 8.32 27.91 -0.08
C ASP A 82 8.78 26.46 -0.20
N GLY A 83 8.92 25.96 -1.43
CA GLY A 83 9.35 24.59 -1.73
C GLY A 83 8.24 23.53 -1.62
N TYR A 84 6.98 23.93 -1.46
CA TYR A 84 5.83 23.01 -1.42
C TYR A 84 4.77 23.40 -2.43
N ARG A 85 4.33 22.45 -3.24
CA ARG A 85 3.18 22.60 -4.14
C ARG A 85 1.88 22.30 -3.38
N HIS A 86 0.96 23.23 -3.36
CA HIS A 86 -0.42 23.08 -2.84
C HIS A 86 -0.48 22.55 -1.39
N LEU A 87 0.45 22.96 -0.52
CA LEU A 87 0.57 22.45 0.86
C LEU A 87 -0.77 22.51 1.63
N ALA A 88 -1.52 23.59 1.49
CA ALA A 88 -2.79 23.76 2.21
C ALA A 88 -3.85 22.74 1.75
N GLU A 89 -3.93 22.51 0.46
CA GLU A 89 -4.87 21.58 -0.16
C GLU A 89 -4.48 20.11 0.18
N VAL A 90 -3.19 19.76 0.05
CA VAL A 90 -2.68 18.44 0.47
C VAL A 90 -2.94 18.20 1.95
N THR A 91 -2.73 19.21 2.80
CA THR A 91 -3.01 19.07 4.24
C THR A 91 -4.48 18.73 4.50
N GLN A 92 -5.42 19.41 3.85
CA GLN A 92 -6.84 19.14 4.03
C GLN A 92 -7.22 17.73 3.53
N TRP A 93 -6.68 17.30 2.39
CA TRP A 93 -6.86 15.92 1.90
C TRP A 93 -6.30 14.89 2.89
N CYS A 94 -5.08 15.09 3.39
CA CYS A 94 -4.45 14.20 4.38
C CYS A 94 -5.25 14.14 5.69
N GLN A 95 -5.83 15.25 6.14
CA GLN A 95 -6.71 15.28 7.32
C GLN A 95 -7.98 14.43 7.10
N GLY A 96 -8.66 14.62 5.96
CA GLY A 96 -9.83 13.81 5.63
C GLY A 96 -9.54 12.31 5.51
N VAL A 97 -8.42 11.95 4.85
CA VAL A 97 -7.95 10.57 4.76
C VAL A 97 -7.62 10.01 6.16
N HIS A 98 -6.91 10.80 6.99
CA HIS A 98 -6.60 10.40 8.37
C HIS A 98 -7.86 10.08 9.17
N GLU A 99 -8.88 10.92 9.11
CA GLU A 99 -10.14 10.71 9.83
C GLU A 99 -10.86 9.45 9.35
N ALA A 100 -10.97 9.25 8.03
CA ALA A 100 -11.63 8.10 7.44
C ALA A 100 -10.90 6.78 7.81
N VAL A 101 -9.57 6.71 7.59
CA VAL A 101 -8.76 5.52 7.90
C VAL A 101 -8.77 5.22 9.41
N TYR A 102 -8.66 6.26 10.25
CA TYR A 102 -8.69 6.07 11.70
C TYR A 102 -10.03 5.54 12.19
N GLY A 103 -11.15 6.02 11.60
CA GLY A 103 -12.50 5.53 11.88
C GLY A 103 -12.65 4.04 11.59
N GLU A 104 -12.23 3.59 10.41
CA GLU A 104 -12.32 2.18 10.03
C GLU A 104 -11.43 1.27 10.89
N LEU A 105 -10.22 1.72 11.23
CA LEU A 105 -9.35 1.01 12.19
C LEU A 105 -9.97 0.93 13.59
N HIS A 106 -10.71 1.96 14.00
CA HIS A 106 -11.40 1.97 15.31
C HIS A 106 -12.54 0.95 15.34
N GLU A 107 -13.23 0.77 14.23
CA GLU A 107 -14.26 -0.27 14.06
C GLU A 107 -13.68 -1.70 13.91
N GLY A 108 -12.35 -1.85 13.92
CA GLY A 108 -11.69 -3.14 13.78
C GLY A 108 -11.66 -3.66 12.34
N ARG A 109 -11.85 -2.79 11.35
CA ARG A 109 -11.80 -3.12 9.93
C ARG A 109 -10.40 -2.88 9.37
N LEU A 110 -10.08 -3.54 8.26
CA LEU A 110 -8.87 -3.31 7.47
C LEU A 110 -9.17 -2.23 6.41
N PRO A 111 -8.65 -1.00 6.56
CA PRO A 111 -8.82 0.02 5.53
C PRO A 111 -7.93 -0.26 4.32
N ILE A 112 -8.50 -0.10 3.13
CA ILE A 112 -7.78 -0.01 1.86
C ILE A 112 -8.06 1.38 1.30
N LEU A 113 -7.02 2.23 1.27
CA LEU A 113 -7.09 3.54 0.63
C LEU A 113 -6.92 3.33 -0.88
N LEU A 114 -7.91 3.75 -1.64
CA LEU A 114 -7.85 3.86 -3.09
C LEU A 114 -7.40 5.28 -3.39
N GLY A 115 -6.10 5.45 -3.65
CA GLY A 115 -5.49 6.76 -3.79
C GLY A 115 -5.66 7.37 -5.17
N GLY A 116 -5.44 8.63 -5.15
CA GLY A 116 -4.82 9.54 -6.03
C GLY A 116 -3.30 9.50 -5.93
N ASP A 117 -2.68 10.68 -5.76
CA ASP A 117 -1.21 10.77 -5.64
C ASP A 117 -0.71 10.31 -4.26
N HIS A 118 0.58 9.95 -4.19
CA HIS A 118 1.18 9.31 -3.01
C HIS A 118 1.25 10.21 -1.76
N SER A 119 1.05 11.54 -1.88
CA SER A 119 1.00 12.43 -0.71
C SER A 119 -0.10 12.06 0.28
N LEU A 120 -1.15 11.39 -0.16
CA LEU A 120 -2.27 10.94 0.67
C LEU A 120 -1.86 9.90 1.72
N SER A 121 -0.79 9.14 1.47
CA SER A 121 -0.25 8.18 2.45
C SER A 121 0.26 8.86 3.72
N ILE A 122 0.55 10.18 3.71
CA ILE A 122 0.80 10.93 4.93
C ILE A 122 -0.43 10.87 5.86
N GLY A 123 -1.62 11.05 5.30
CA GLY A 123 -2.88 10.95 6.06
C GLY A 123 -3.16 9.53 6.56
N SER A 124 -3.11 8.56 5.66
CA SER A 124 -3.37 7.14 5.95
C SER A 124 -2.41 6.62 7.03
N LEU A 125 -1.10 6.72 6.80
CA LEU A 125 -0.09 6.19 7.73
C LEU A 125 -0.01 6.98 9.04
N SER A 126 -0.35 8.27 9.05
CA SER A 126 -0.52 9.01 10.31
C SER A 126 -1.67 8.45 11.16
N ALA A 127 -2.78 8.05 10.52
CA ALA A 127 -3.90 7.40 11.20
C ALA A 127 -3.50 6.00 11.73
N VAL A 128 -2.83 5.21 10.91
CA VAL A 128 -2.32 3.87 11.29
C VAL A 128 -1.35 3.98 12.47
N ALA A 129 -0.37 4.88 12.41
CA ALA A 129 0.61 5.10 13.47
C ALA A 129 -0.07 5.51 14.79
N ARG A 130 -1.03 6.44 14.73
CA ARG A 130 -1.85 6.84 15.89
C ARG A 130 -2.64 5.67 16.48
N HIS A 131 -3.26 4.85 15.63
CA HIS A 131 -4.01 3.66 16.05
C HIS A 131 -3.10 2.64 16.75
N CYS A 132 -1.96 2.29 16.12
CA CYS A 132 -0.99 1.35 16.67
C CYS A 132 -0.47 1.80 18.02
N ARG A 133 -0.08 3.07 18.15
CA ARG A 133 0.39 3.66 19.41
C ARG A 133 -0.66 3.57 20.52
N LYS A 134 -1.93 3.90 20.22
CA LYS A 134 -3.01 3.80 21.22
C LYS A 134 -3.31 2.36 21.64
N ARG A 135 -3.01 1.39 20.78
CA ARG A 135 -3.21 -0.05 21.06
C ARG A 135 -1.95 -0.75 21.58
N GLY A 136 -0.82 -0.03 21.70
CA GLY A 136 0.46 -0.62 22.11
C GLY A 136 0.97 -1.68 21.12
N ARG A 137 0.62 -1.55 19.83
CA ARG A 137 1.05 -2.46 18.76
C ARG A 137 2.26 -1.90 18.01
N ASP A 138 3.16 -2.78 17.60
CA ASP A 138 4.20 -2.41 16.65
C ASP A 138 3.62 -2.14 15.27
N LEU A 139 4.17 -1.16 14.58
CA LEU A 139 3.90 -0.87 13.18
C LEU A 139 5.11 -1.24 12.34
N LYS A 140 4.88 -1.94 11.25
CA LYS A 140 5.82 -2.12 10.13
C LYS A 140 5.17 -1.69 8.84
N VAL A 141 5.92 -0.96 8.02
CA VAL A 141 5.47 -0.46 6.72
C VAL A 141 6.33 -1.10 5.63
N LEU A 142 5.70 -1.73 4.67
CA LEU A 142 6.30 -2.06 3.38
C LEU A 142 5.89 -0.99 2.38
N TRP A 143 6.89 -0.31 1.81
CA TRP A 143 6.72 0.72 0.80
C TRP A 143 7.18 0.16 -0.54
N LEU A 144 6.23 -0.22 -1.39
CA LEU A 144 6.47 -0.82 -2.70
C LEU A 144 6.38 0.30 -3.74
N ASP A 145 7.51 0.69 -4.34
CA ASP A 145 7.61 1.92 -5.11
C ASP A 145 8.85 1.91 -6.02
N ALA A 146 8.83 2.71 -7.08
CA ALA A 146 10.02 3.04 -7.89
C ALA A 146 10.87 4.15 -7.24
N HIS A 147 10.25 4.99 -6.40
CA HIS A 147 10.81 6.19 -5.80
C HIS A 147 10.99 6.02 -4.27
N ALA A 148 11.93 6.76 -3.70
CA ALA A 148 12.13 6.72 -2.25
C ALA A 148 11.14 7.59 -1.47
N ASP A 149 10.52 8.56 -2.13
CA ASP A 149 9.56 9.50 -1.57
C ASP A 149 10.04 10.19 -0.29
N PHE A 150 11.36 10.39 -0.24
CA PHE A 150 12.09 10.97 0.90
C PHE A 150 12.62 12.37 0.60
N ASN A 151 12.07 13.03 -0.42
CA ASN A 151 12.38 14.41 -0.73
C ASN A 151 11.86 15.37 0.36
N THR A 152 12.52 16.50 0.48
CA THR A 152 12.12 17.60 1.35
C THR A 152 12.06 18.90 0.55
N ARG A 153 11.50 19.97 1.12
CA ARG A 153 11.43 21.28 0.43
C ARG A 153 12.78 21.81 -0.07
N VAL A 154 13.88 21.36 0.55
CA VAL A 154 15.23 21.82 0.20
C VAL A 154 15.87 20.96 -0.88
N LEU A 155 15.46 19.68 -0.95
CA LEU A 155 16.04 18.69 -1.87
C LEU A 155 15.22 18.52 -3.15
N THR A 156 13.91 18.73 -3.06
CA THR A 156 12.99 18.51 -4.18
C THR A 156 13.26 19.47 -5.35
N PRO A 157 13.32 18.98 -6.57
CA PRO A 157 13.41 19.85 -7.76
C PRO A 157 12.06 20.47 -8.15
N SER A 158 10.94 19.88 -7.72
CA SER A 158 9.59 20.24 -8.17
C SER A 158 8.69 20.86 -7.12
N GLY A 159 8.96 20.62 -5.84
CA GLY A 159 8.08 20.96 -4.73
C GLY A 159 6.85 20.06 -4.60
N ASN A 160 6.72 19.02 -5.42
CA ASN A 160 5.59 18.09 -5.39
C ASN A 160 5.59 17.27 -4.10
N LEU A 161 4.48 17.32 -3.36
CA LEU A 161 4.37 16.65 -2.06
C LEU A 161 4.23 15.12 -2.19
N HIS A 162 3.85 14.60 -3.37
CA HIS A 162 3.81 13.16 -3.58
C HIS A 162 5.20 12.49 -3.52
N GLY A 163 6.30 13.22 -3.76
CA GLY A 163 7.67 12.72 -3.55
C GLY A 163 8.22 12.95 -2.13
N MET A 164 7.37 13.29 -1.15
CA MET A 164 7.80 13.62 0.22
C MET A 164 7.13 12.81 1.34
N PRO A 165 6.20 11.87 1.09
CA PRO A 165 5.40 11.27 2.15
C PRO A 165 6.24 10.51 3.18
N VAL A 166 7.25 9.74 2.76
CA VAL A 166 8.10 9.00 3.68
C VAL A 166 8.92 9.96 4.55
N ALA A 167 9.45 11.04 3.98
CA ALA A 167 10.15 12.08 4.74
C ALA A 167 9.22 12.73 5.78
N CYS A 168 7.99 13.11 5.39
CA CYS A 168 7.00 13.69 6.31
C CYS A 168 6.67 12.73 7.48
N LEU A 169 6.44 11.45 7.20
CA LEU A 169 6.15 10.44 8.21
C LEU A 169 7.34 10.25 9.18
N CYS A 170 8.57 10.42 8.69
CA CYS A 170 9.80 10.38 9.48
C CYS A 170 10.16 11.72 10.17
N GLY A 171 9.32 12.74 10.05
CA GLY A 171 9.49 14.03 10.73
C GLY A 171 10.24 15.09 9.92
N PHE A 172 10.50 14.85 8.63
CA PHE A 172 11.20 15.77 7.71
C PHE A 172 10.21 16.45 6.76
N GLY A 173 9.39 17.37 7.25
CA GLY A 173 8.37 18.01 6.41
C GLY A 173 7.79 19.26 7.05
N PRO A 174 6.73 19.83 6.47
CA PRO A 174 6.04 20.96 7.07
C PRO A 174 5.30 20.50 8.33
N GLN A 175 5.32 21.36 9.36
CA GLN A 175 4.79 21.03 10.70
C GLN A 175 3.35 20.48 10.65
N VAL A 176 2.51 21.07 9.81
CA VAL A 176 1.09 20.68 9.67
C VAL A 176 0.90 19.23 9.19
N LEU A 177 1.88 18.64 8.50
CA LEU A 177 1.84 17.26 8.03
C LEU A 177 2.59 16.31 9.00
N ILE A 178 3.76 16.70 9.51
CA ILE A 178 4.55 15.82 10.40
C ILE A 178 3.90 15.61 11.77
N GLU A 179 3.00 16.49 12.19
CA GLU A 179 2.26 16.38 13.46
C GLU A 179 0.87 15.74 13.32
N LEU A 180 0.45 15.36 12.12
CA LEU A 180 -0.90 14.86 11.85
C LEU A 180 -1.24 13.60 12.67
N SER A 181 -0.26 12.75 12.96
CA SER A 181 -0.44 11.57 13.81
C SER A 181 -0.62 11.90 15.31
N GLY A 182 -0.36 13.16 15.71
CA GLY A 182 -0.25 13.59 17.12
C GLY A 182 1.09 13.25 17.76
N GLN A 183 2.09 12.83 16.99
CA GLN A 183 3.47 12.58 17.41
C GLN A 183 4.42 12.80 16.23
N ASN A 184 5.61 13.30 16.49
CA ASN A 184 6.68 13.50 15.52
C ASN A 184 7.97 12.79 15.99
N PRO A 185 8.58 11.89 15.21
CA PRO A 185 8.07 11.35 13.95
C PRO A 185 6.82 10.48 14.15
N ALA A 186 5.96 10.40 13.13
CA ALA A 186 4.83 9.49 13.12
C ALA A 186 5.29 8.03 13.08
N ILE A 187 6.33 7.76 12.27
CA ILE A 187 6.94 6.44 12.04
C ILE A 187 8.45 6.61 12.06
N ARG A 188 9.16 5.72 12.72
CA ARG A 188 10.63 5.74 12.71
C ARG A 188 11.14 5.16 11.39
N PRO A 189 12.25 5.67 10.80
CA PRO A 189 12.83 5.11 9.57
C PRO A 189 13.05 3.59 9.63
N GLN A 190 13.47 3.06 10.79
CA GLN A 190 13.70 1.63 11.00
C GLN A 190 12.42 0.75 10.95
N ASP A 191 11.25 1.37 10.97
CA ASP A 191 9.97 0.66 10.86
C ASP A 191 9.41 0.66 9.44
N ILE A 192 10.12 1.30 8.49
CA ILE A 192 9.80 1.32 7.06
C ILE A 192 10.80 0.46 6.30
N ARG A 193 10.32 -0.33 5.34
CA ARG A 193 11.10 -1.12 4.40
C ARG A 193 10.66 -0.75 2.99
N GLN A 194 11.56 -0.18 2.23
CA GLN A 194 11.30 0.16 0.81
C GLN A 194 11.78 -0.95 -0.10
N ILE A 195 10.98 -1.29 -1.12
CA ILE A 195 11.28 -2.36 -2.08
C ILE A 195 10.98 -1.86 -3.48
N GLY A 196 11.90 -2.11 -4.43
CA GLY A 196 11.72 -1.78 -5.84
C GLY A 196 12.28 -0.44 -6.26
N ILE A 197 12.89 0.30 -5.33
CA ILE A 197 13.41 1.64 -5.55
C ILE A 197 14.47 1.62 -6.65
N ARG A 198 14.33 2.53 -7.64
CA ARG A 198 15.24 2.62 -8.79
C ARG A 198 15.40 4.04 -9.34
N SER A 199 14.65 5.01 -8.80
CA SER A 199 14.77 6.42 -9.13
C SER A 199 14.80 7.26 -7.85
N VAL A 200 15.94 7.90 -7.57
CA VAL A 200 16.16 8.68 -6.35
C VAL A 200 17.04 9.89 -6.67
N ASP A 201 16.65 11.08 -6.22
CA ASP A 201 17.42 12.31 -6.41
C ASP A 201 18.74 12.29 -5.62
N ALA A 202 19.76 13.02 -6.11
CA ALA A 202 21.10 12.99 -5.51
C ALA A 202 21.13 13.44 -4.05
N GLY A 203 20.35 14.47 -3.69
CA GLY A 203 20.21 14.94 -2.32
C GLY A 203 19.45 13.98 -1.44
N GLU A 204 18.39 13.39 -1.98
CA GLU A 204 17.53 12.40 -1.33
C GLU A 204 18.31 11.12 -0.98
N LYS A 205 19.18 10.60 -1.89
CA LYS A 205 20.06 9.43 -1.61
C LYS A 205 20.86 9.59 -0.34
N ARG A 206 21.43 10.79 -0.13
CA ARG A 206 22.23 11.09 1.06
C ARG A 206 21.37 11.08 2.31
N LEU A 207 20.22 11.75 2.28
CA LEU A 207 19.32 11.81 3.41
C LEU A 207 18.78 10.43 3.81
N VAL A 208 18.36 9.60 2.84
CA VAL A 208 17.92 8.21 3.07
C VAL A 208 19.00 7.40 3.78
N HIS A 209 20.25 7.50 3.33
CA HIS A 209 21.39 6.84 3.97
C HIS A 209 21.60 7.33 5.41
N ASP A 210 21.61 8.66 5.62
CA ASP A 210 21.96 9.27 6.92
C ASP A 210 20.91 8.98 8.00
N VAL A 211 19.64 8.82 7.64
CA VAL A 211 18.57 8.45 8.57
C VAL A 211 18.46 6.93 8.82
N GLY A 212 19.19 6.13 8.05
CA GLY A 212 19.18 4.67 8.19
C GLY A 212 17.88 4.02 7.73
N LEU A 213 17.25 4.57 6.68
CA LEU A 213 16.09 3.93 6.05
C LEU A 213 16.53 2.67 5.32
N GLU A 214 15.85 1.56 5.53
CA GLU A 214 16.19 0.29 4.88
C GLU A 214 15.52 0.21 3.50
N VAL A 215 16.37 0.21 2.46
CA VAL A 215 15.95 0.23 1.05
C VAL A 215 16.50 -1.00 0.34
N PHE A 216 15.61 -1.80 -0.22
CA PHE A 216 15.89 -2.90 -1.14
C PHE A 216 15.62 -2.40 -2.56
N ASP A 217 16.64 -1.80 -3.18
CA ASP A 217 16.56 -1.29 -4.55
C ASP A 217 16.47 -2.42 -5.59
N MET A 218 16.22 -2.08 -6.84
CA MET A 218 16.10 -3.12 -7.89
C MET A 218 17.39 -3.89 -8.11
N ARG A 219 18.57 -3.25 -7.88
CA ARG A 219 19.83 -3.99 -7.94
C ARG A 219 19.90 -5.08 -6.87
N HIS A 220 19.46 -4.79 -5.63
CA HIS A 220 19.36 -5.80 -4.58
C HIS A 220 18.41 -6.94 -4.99
N VAL A 221 17.28 -6.60 -5.60
CA VAL A 221 16.32 -7.61 -6.11
C VAL A 221 16.95 -8.47 -7.20
N ASP A 222 17.71 -7.88 -8.13
CA ASP A 222 18.41 -8.61 -9.19
C ASP A 222 19.48 -9.57 -8.64
N GLU A 223 20.24 -9.14 -7.64
CA GLU A 223 21.31 -9.93 -7.03
C GLU A 223 20.81 -11.07 -6.14
N THR A 224 19.68 -10.88 -5.42
CA THR A 224 19.20 -11.84 -4.41
C THR A 224 17.89 -12.52 -4.78
N GLY A 225 17.13 -11.95 -5.69
CA GLY A 225 15.78 -12.36 -6.06
C GLY A 225 14.70 -11.86 -5.09
N MET A 226 13.51 -11.61 -5.62
CA MET A 226 12.34 -11.08 -4.88
C MET A 226 12.04 -11.89 -3.59
N ARG A 227 12.20 -13.21 -3.64
CA ARG A 227 11.94 -14.07 -2.48
C ARG A 227 12.83 -13.76 -1.27
N GLN A 228 14.14 -13.58 -1.48
CA GLN A 228 15.06 -13.31 -0.36
C GLN A 228 14.88 -11.86 0.12
N THR A 229 14.67 -10.93 -0.80
CA THR A 229 14.34 -9.54 -0.50
C THR A 229 13.13 -9.43 0.43
N LEU A 230 12.03 -10.10 0.09
CA LEU A 230 10.83 -10.11 0.93
C LEU A 230 11.06 -10.81 2.28
N ALA A 231 11.82 -11.91 2.29
CA ALA A 231 12.14 -12.60 3.54
C ALA A 231 12.92 -11.67 4.50
N ALA A 232 13.85 -10.86 3.98
CA ALA A 232 14.57 -9.84 4.74
C ALA A 232 13.63 -8.71 5.20
N ALA A 233 12.85 -8.12 4.27
CA ALA A 233 11.93 -7.03 4.57
C ALA A 233 10.84 -7.41 5.60
N LEU A 234 10.38 -8.66 5.59
CA LEU A 234 9.40 -9.20 6.53
C LEU A 234 10.02 -9.74 7.83
N SER A 235 11.35 -9.64 7.98
CA SER A 235 12.00 -10.12 9.20
C SER A 235 11.58 -9.34 10.43
N GLY A 236 11.52 -10.00 11.58
CA GLY A 236 11.19 -9.36 12.85
C GLY A 236 9.70 -9.04 13.05
N LEU A 237 8.80 -9.49 12.15
CA LEU A 237 7.36 -9.38 12.38
C LEU A 237 6.95 -10.26 13.58
N ARG A 238 6.24 -9.65 14.55
CA ARG A 238 5.66 -10.34 15.69
C ARG A 238 4.19 -10.68 15.45
N PRO A 239 3.60 -11.59 16.24
CA PRO A 239 2.19 -11.95 16.11
C PRO A 239 1.20 -10.79 16.18
N ASP A 240 1.54 -9.73 16.89
CA ASP A 240 0.74 -8.52 17.13
C ASP A 240 1.16 -7.32 16.26
N THR A 241 2.18 -7.47 15.40
CA THR A 241 2.62 -6.39 14.50
C THR A 241 1.49 -6.01 13.54
N HIS A 242 1.20 -4.72 13.43
CA HIS A 242 0.38 -4.14 12.37
C HIS A 242 1.24 -3.97 11.12
N LEU A 243 1.00 -4.76 10.12
CA LEU A 243 1.68 -4.63 8.83
C LEU A 243 0.83 -3.75 7.91
N HIS A 244 1.38 -2.61 7.51
CA HIS A 244 0.84 -1.75 6.47
C HIS A 244 1.61 -1.95 5.17
N VAL A 245 0.92 -1.98 4.05
CA VAL A 245 1.53 -1.95 2.71
C VAL A 245 1.12 -0.66 2.03
N SER A 246 2.08 0.17 1.64
CA SER A 246 1.87 1.27 0.70
C SER A 246 2.31 0.79 -0.67
N PHE A 247 1.37 0.62 -1.57
CA PHE A 247 1.60 0.12 -2.91
C PHE A 247 1.43 1.26 -3.92
N ASP A 248 2.55 1.86 -4.30
CA ASP A 248 2.61 2.66 -5.51
C ASP A 248 2.54 1.75 -6.73
N VAL A 249 1.65 2.06 -7.66
CA VAL A 249 1.50 1.23 -8.86
C VAL A 249 2.71 1.35 -9.79
N ASP A 250 3.50 2.44 -9.68
CA ASP A 250 4.75 2.61 -10.42
C ASP A 250 5.91 1.72 -9.92
N PHE A 251 5.74 1.03 -8.78
CA PHE A 251 6.57 -0.11 -8.37
C PHE A 251 6.76 -1.10 -9.52
N LEU A 252 5.70 -1.34 -10.28
CA LEU A 252 5.67 -2.27 -11.39
C LEU A 252 6.45 -1.72 -12.60
N ASP A 253 6.94 -2.63 -13.43
CA ASP A 253 7.51 -2.22 -14.71
C ASP A 253 6.44 -1.58 -15.61
N PRO A 254 6.73 -0.45 -16.29
CA PRO A 254 5.78 0.23 -17.17
C PRO A 254 5.30 -0.62 -18.36
N ASP A 255 6.01 -1.69 -18.73
CA ASP A 255 5.55 -2.63 -19.77
C ASP A 255 4.26 -3.36 -19.35
N ILE A 256 4.03 -3.54 -18.04
CA ILE A 256 2.83 -4.20 -17.51
C ILE A 256 1.84 -3.20 -16.90
N ALA A 257 2.32 -2.06 -16.39
CA ALA A 257 1.53 -1.04 -15.69
C ALA A 257 1.88 0.37 -16.19
N PRO A 258 1.50 0.75 -17.43
CA PRO A 258 1.84 2.06 -18.01
C PRO A 258 1.04 3.22 -17.43
N GLY A 259 -0.08 2.98 -16.74
CA GLY A 259 -1.02 3.98 -16.25
C GLY A 259 -0.58 4.66 -14.96
N VAL A 260 0.61 5.25 -14.96
CA VAL A 260 1.20 6.04 -13.85
C VAL A 260 1.88 7.29 -14.41
N ALA A 261 2.01 8.34 -13.59
CA ALA A 261 2.57 9.62 -14.05
C ALA A 261 4.10 9.61 -14.10
N THR A 262 4.77 8.86 -13.25
CA THR A 262 6.22 8.86 -13.01
C THR A 262 6.83 7.50 -13.31
N THR A 263 6.67 7.05 -14.56
CA THR A 263 7.18 5.74 -14.99
C THR A 263 8.70 5.64 -14.92
N VAL A 264 9.21 4.54 -14.36
CA VAL A 264 10.63 4.19 -14.36
C VAL A 264 10.80 2.75 -14.87
N ALA A 265 11.57 2.56 -15.94
CA ALA A 265 11.82 1.23 -16.49
C ALA A 265 12.66 0.35 -15.54
N GLY A 266 12.59 -0.96 -15.70
CA GLY A 266 13.34 -1.95 -14.90
C GLY A 266 12.68 -2.24 -13.55
N GLY A 267 11.37 -2.13 -13.46
CA GLY A 267 10.59 -2.52 -12.28
C GLY A 267 10.33 -4.03 -12.21
N PRO A 268 9.75 -4.51 -11.09
CA PRO A 268 9.35 -5.90 -10.98
C PRO A 268 8.37 -6.30 -12.07
N SER A 269 8.59 -7.50 -12.61
CA SER A 269 7.65 -8.16 -13.50
C SER A 269 6.37 -8.55 -12.73
N TYR A 270 5.30 -8.86 -13.47
CA TYR A 270 4.06 -9.36 -12.86
C TYR A 270 4.31 -10.54 -11.90
N ARG A 271 5.20 -11.47 -12.27
CA ARG A 271 5.48 -12.67 -11.44
C ARG A 271 6.24 -12.35 -10.16
N GLU A 272 7.17 -11.41 -10.20
CA GLU A 272 7.90 -10.94 -9.02
C GLU A 272 6.96 -10.17 -8.09
N ALA A 273 6.15 -9.27 -8.64
CA ALA A 273 5.15 -8.56 -7.87
C ALA A 273 4.10 -9.49 -7.26
N GLN A 274 3.62 -10.49 -8.01
CA GLN A 274 2.69 -11.50 -7.48
C GLN A 274 3.31 -12.31 -6.34
N LEU A 275 4.57 -12.73 -6.48
CA LEU A 275 5.30 -13.43 -5.41
C LEU A 275 5.43 -12.54 -4.16
N CYS A 276 5.71 -11.23 -4.36
CA CYS A 276 5.75 -10.25 -3.28
C CYS A 276 4.41 -10.25 -2.51
N MET A 277 3.29 -10.08 -3.21
CA MET A 277 1.95 -10.04 -2.61
C MET A 277 1.58 -11.36 -1.91
N GLU A 278 1.90 -12.51 -2.52
CA GLU A 278 1.66 -13.82 -1.93
C GLU A 278 2.48 -14.03 -0.65
N MET A 279 3.75 -13.60 -0.61
CA MET A 279 4.59 -13.72 0.59
C MET A 279 4.11 -12.81 1.72
N ILE A 280 3.60 -11.63 1.41
CA ILE A 280 2.97 -10.75 2.41
C ILE A 280 1.69 -11.42 2.96
N ALA A 281 0.85 -11.97 2.09
CA ALA A 281 -0.34 -12.72 2.49
C ALA A 281 -0.02 -13.90 3.41
N ASP A 282 1.05 -14.65 3.11
CA ASP A 282 1.52 -15.80 3.92
C ASP A 282 1.87 -15.41 5.36
N THR A 283 2.15 -14.13 5.65
CA THR A 283 2.38 -13.64 7.02
C THR A 283 1.12 -13.64 7.87
N GLY A 284 -0.05 -13.50 7.25
CA GLY A 284 -1.32 -13.26 7.94
C GLY A 284 -1.36 -11.96 8.76
N ARG A 285 -0.51 -10.96 8.44
CA ARG A 285 -0.34 -9.72 9.23
C ARG A 285 -0.82 -8.46 8.54
N LEU A 286 -1.21 -8.52 7.27
CA LEU A 286 -1.76 -7.36 6.57
C LEU A 286 -2.91 -6.76 7.39
N SER A 287 -2.78 -5.50 7.75
CA SER A 287 -3.73 -4.80 8.61
C SER A 287 -4.25 -3.50 8.03
N SER A 288 -3.58 -2.96 7.00
CA SER A 288 -4.00 -1.81 6.20
C SER A 288 -3.23 -1.75 4.88
N LEU A 289 -3.79 -1.10 3.87
CA LEU A 289 -3.24 -1.03 2.52
C LEU A 289 -3.56 0.34 1.91
N ASP A 290 -2.57 0.92 1.22
CA ASP A 290 -2.76 2.05 0.30
C ASP A 290 -2.44 1.58 -1.13
N ILE A 291 -3.25 1.98 -2.14
CA ILE A 291 -3.01 1.76 -3.58
C ILE A 291 -2.95 3.14 -4.22
N MET A 292 -1.75 3.54 -4.66
CA MET A 292 -1.44 4.94 -5.01
C MET A 292 -0.98 5.10 -6.45
N GLU A 293 -1.01 6.34 -6.95
CA GLU A 293 -0.46 6.81 -8.24
C GLU A 293 -1.09 6.21 -9.51
N LEU A 294 -2.13 5.38 -9.39
CA LEU A 294 -2.85 4.94 -10.59
C LEU A 294 -3.42 6.14 -11.36
N ASN A 295 -2.97 6.29 -12.61
CA ASN A 295 -3.37 7.39 -13.49
C ASN A 295 -4.10 6.87 -14.74
N PRO A 296 -5.42 6.78 -14.71
CA PRO A 296 -6.21 6.27 -15.84
C PRO A 296 -6.11 7.11 -17.13
N ALA A 297 -5.74 8.40 -17.01
CA ALA A 297 -5.53 9.26 -18.20
C ALA A 297 -4.34 8.81 -19.06
N LEU A 298 -3.39 8.12 -18.47
CA LEU A 298 -2.19 7.60 -19.12
C LEU A 298 -2.26 6.09 -19.39
N ASP A 299 -3.33 5.43 -18.88
CA ASP A 299 -3.50 3.99 -18.97
C ASP A 299 -4.11 3.54 -20.30
N VAL A 300 -3.88 2.28 -20.63
CA VAL A 300 -4.42 1.64 -21.83
C VAL A 300 -5.61 0.75 -21.42
N ARG A 301 -6.84 1.22 -21.66
CA ARG A 301 -8.08 0.47 -21.41
C ARG A 301 -8.19 -0.07 -19.99
N ASN A 302 -7.77 0.71 -19.01
CA ASN A 302 -7.78 0.33 -17.58
C ASN A 302 -6.91 -0.90 -17.23
N ARG A 303 -5.89 -1.21 -18.05
CA ARG A 303 -5.01 -2.38 -17.89
C ARG A 303 -4.24 -2.30 -16.57
N THR A 304 -3.71 -1.15 -16.24
CA THR A 304 -2.92 -0.94 -15.02
C THR A 304 -3.78 -1.18 -13.77
N ALA A 305 -5.01 -0.66 -13.76
CA ALA A 305 -5.93 -0.93 -12.68
C ALA A 305 -6.27 -2.42 -12.55
N GLN A 306 -6.46 -3.13 -13.68
CA GLN A 306 -6.70 -4.58 -13.67
C GLN A 306 -5.52 -5.35 -13.08
N VAL A 307 -4.28 -4.99 -13.46
CA VAL A 307 -3.06 -5.59 -12.91
C VAL A 307 -2.96 -5.32 -11.40
N ALA A 308 -3.17 -4.07 -10.97
CA ALA A 308 -3.12 -3.70 -9.56
C ALA A 308 -4.17 -4.49 -8.74
N VAL A 309 -5.40 -4.58 -9.22
CA VAL A 309 -6.48 -5.33 -8.55
C VAL A 309 -6.17 -6.82 -8.48
N ASP A 310 -5.59 -7.39 -9.54
CA ASP A 310 -5.21 -8.81 -9.56
C ASP A 310 -4.10 -9.11 -8.54
N LEU A 311 -3.09 -8.25 -8.45
CA LEU A 311 -2.02 -8.33 -7.46
C LEU A 311 -2.55 -8.16 -6.03
N VAL A 312 -3.41 -7.17 -5.79
CA VAL A 312 -4.04 -6.95 -4.48
C VAL A 312 -4.87 -8.17 -4.07
N THR A 313 -5.56 -8.82 -5.01
CA THR A 313 -6.30 -10.06 -4.70
C THR A 313 -5.36 -11.17 -4.19
N SER A 314 -4.09 -11.18 -4.64
CA SER A 314 -3.07 -12.11 -4.12
C SER A 314 -2.67 -11.81 -2.67
N LEU A 315 -2.72 -10.54 -2.22
CA LEU A 315 -2.58 -10.18 -0.80
C LEU A 315 -3.68 -10.78 0.09
N PHE A 316 -4.84 -11.10 -0.50
CA PHE A 316 -5.98 -11.69 0.19
C PHE A 316 -6.13 -13.20 -0.06
N GLY A 317 -5.04 -13.86 -0.50
CA GLY A 317 -4.97 -15.31 -0.55
C GLY A 317 -5.27 -15.94 -1.91
N LYS A 318 -5.48 -15.15 -2.99
CA LYS A 318 -5.55 -15.71 -4.33
C LYS A 318 -4.24 -16.42 -4.65
N SER A 319 -4.33 -17.68 -5.01
CA SER A 319 -3.19 -18.51 -5.43
C SER A 319 -3.60 -19.50 -6.51
N THR A 320 -2.65 -19.95 -7.33
CA THR A 320 -2.89 -20.92 -8.40
C THR A 320 -3.32 -22.28 -7.86
N LEU A 321 -2.72 -22.70 -6.75
CA LEU A 321 -3.02 -23.97 -6.08
C LEU A 321 -3.11 -23.74 -4.58
N MET A 322 -3.96 -24.50 -3.89
CA MET A 322 -4.01 -24.51 -2.43
C MET A 322 -2.65 -24.92 -1.88
N ARG A 323 -2.02 -24.02 -1.11
CA ARG A 323 -0.77 -24.35 -0.41
C ARG A 323 -1.10 -25.19 0.81
N ARG A 324 -0.47 -26.37 0.92
CA ARG A 324 -0.53 -27.18 2.15
C ARG A 324 0.23 -26.43 3.24
N GLU A 325 -0.39 -26.26 4.41
CA GLU A 325 0.32 -25.75 5.58
C GLU A 325 1.58 -26.61 5.83
N ARG A 326 2.71 -25.96 6.16
CA ARG A 326 3.99 -26.67 6.40
C ARG A 326 3.85 -27.77 7.44
N GLN A 327 2.97 -27.63 8.44
CA GLN A 327 2.67 -28.64 9.45
C GLN A 327 1.98 -29.88 8.87
N GLN A 328 1.01 -29.72 7.95
CA GLN A 328 0.37 -30.84 7.26
C GLN A 328 1.32 -31.55 6.29
N ALA A 329 2.20 -30.80 5.62
CA ALA A 329 3.22 -31.40 4.76
C ALA A 329 4.26 -32.22 5.54
N GLN A 330 4.63 -31.80 6.77
CA GLN A 330 5.50 -32.57 7.65
C GLN A 330 4.81 -33.82 8.23
N ALA A 331 3.52 -33.71 8.58
CA ALA A 331 2.74 -34.86 9.07
C ALA A 331 2.56 -35.93 7.98
N LEU A 332 2.29 -35.53 6.73
CA LEU A 332 2.22 -36.45 5.59
C LEU A 332 3.57 -37.14 5.27
N ARG A 333 4.71 -36.43 5.39
CA ARG A 333 6.04 -37.02 5.21
C ARG A 333 6.44 -38.00 6.31
N ARG A 334 5.84 -37.94 7.49
CA ARG A 334 6.06 -38.88 8.60
C ARG A 334 5.12 -40.10 8.55
N ALA A 335 4.06 -40.01 7.72
CA ALA A 335 3.08 -41.09 7.57
C ALA A 335 3.34 -41.98 6.33
N VAL A 336 4.36 -41.63 5.51
CA VAL A 336 4.91 -42.43 4.40
C VAL A 336 6.33 -42.90 4.77
#